data_5195e7dbb79f484dc7c318ed9c2619cd
#
_entry.id   5195e7dbb79f484dc7c318ed9c2619cd
#
_cell.length_a   1.000
_cell.length_b   1.000
_cell.length_c   1.000
_cell.angle_alpha   90.00
_cell.angle_beta   90.00
_cell.angle_gamma   90.00
#
_symmetry.space_group_name_H-M   'P 1'
#
loop_
_entity.id
_entity.type
_entity.pdbx_description
1 polymer ?
#
loop_
_entity_poly.entity_id
_entity_poly.type
_entity_poly.pdbx_seq_one_letter_code
_entity_poly.pdbx_strand_id
1 'polypeptide(L)'
;MPHTTTPLAKSLLSFGEANFSPRSVALLDQPFRTTIQPTDSLATAHAPGPLPNRAPLPYDGAMAYFLFKTEPGVYSFDDFLRDQETVWDGVTNPTAVKYLREMKAGTKWIFYHTGEERSAVGTGTVVSVDPTDPKVPVVKVKVGKRIKTPKTLAAIKAEPLFANSPLVVIGRLSVVPLSEEQWSWLVG
;
A
#
# COMPACT_ATOMS: atom_id res chain seq x y z
N MET A 1 -25.96 1.45 -37.01
CA MET A 1 -24.55 1.19 -36.67
C MET A 1 -24.27 1.92 -35.37
N PRO A 2 -24.27 1.28 -34.18
CA PRO A 2 -23.94 1.93 -32.94
C PRO A 2 -22.42 1.99 -32.79
N HIS A 3 -21.87 3.20 -32.63
CA HIS A 3 -20.46 3.44 -32.32
C HIS A 3 -20.20 3.02 -30.86
N THR A 4 -19.49 1.94 -30.70
CA THR A 4 -18.97 1.50 -29.40
C THR A 4 -17.81 2.41 -29.02
N THR A 5 -18.07 3.44 -28.21
CA THR A 5 -17.03 4.25 -27.61
C THR A 5 -16.45 3.46 -26.45
N THR A 6 -15.27 2.89 -26.64
CA THR A 6 -14.46 2.31 -25.58
C THR A 6 -13.99 3.47 -24.68
N PRO A 7 -14.29 3.47 -23.36
CA PRO A 7 -13.73 4.50 -22.49
C PRO A 7 -12.22 4.31 -22.41
N LEU A 8 -11.47 5.39 -22.71
CA LEU A 8 -10.05 5.47 -22.48
C LEU A 8 -9.77 5.18 -20.99
N ALA A 9 -9.00 4.13 -20.74
CA ALA A 9 -8.45 3.86 -19.42
C ALA A 9 -7.65 5.10 -18.98
N LYS A 10 -8.14 5.79 -17.94
CA LYS A 10 -7.36 6.83 -17.28
C LYS A 10 -6.30 6.10 -16.45
N SER A 11 -5.03 6.26 -16.85
CA SER A 11 -3.88 5.77 -16.10
C SER A 11 -3.94 6.29 -14.67
N LEU A 12 -4.13 5.37 -13.74
CA LEU A 12 -4.25 5.68 -12.31
C LEU A 12 -2.86 5.57 -11.67
N LEU A 13 -2.32 6.71 -11.27
CA LEU A 13 -1.16 6.84 -10.38
C LEU A 13 0.22 6.86 -11.02
N SER A 14 0.61 8.00 -11.53
CA SER A 14 2.00 8.44 -11.44
C SER A 14 2.19 9.11 -10.07
N PHE A 15 2.66 8.40 -9.07
CA PHE A 15 3.23 9.04 -7.89
C PHE A 15 4.52 9.72 -8.34
N GLY A 16 4.48 11.05 -8.48
CA GLY A 16 5.64 11.85 -8.83
C GLY A 16 6.80 11.53 -7.90
N GLU A 17 7.89 11.06 -8.50
CA GLU A 17 9.20 11.07 -7.86
C GLU A 17 9.54 12.52 -7.54
N ALA A 18 9.53 12.86 -6.26
CA ALA A 18 10.12 14.09 -5.78
C ALA A 18 11.62 14.01 -6.07
N ASN A 19 12.04 14.74 -7.08
CA ASN A 19 13.41 14.97 -7.47
C ASN A 19 14.14 15.65 -6.30
N PHE A 20 14.82 14.85 -5.48
CA PHE A 20 15.70 15.35 -4.44
C PHE A 20 17.09 15.54 -5.04
N SER A 21 17.36 16.77 -5.44
CA SER A 21 18.67 17.22 -5.91
C SER A 21 19.64 17.26 -4.72
N PRO A 22 20.80 16.60 -4.78
CA PRO A 22 21.80 16.75 -3.72
C PRO A 22 22.54 18.07 -3.93
N ARG A 23 22.26 19.06 -3.09
CA ARG A 23 23.14 20.23 -2.97
C ARG A 23 24.34 19.84 -2.11
N SER A 24 25.49 19.86 -2.77
CA SER A 24 26.83 19.90 -2.22
C SER A 24 26.94 20.86 -1.04
N VAL A 25 27.47 20.37 0.08
CA VAL A 25 28.23 21.21 0.98
C VAL A 25 29.57 20.55 1.18
N ALA A 26 30.56 21.20 0.61
CA ALA A 26 31.95 20.89 0.78
C ALA A 26 32.48 21.44 2.11
N LEU A 27 33.49 20.78 2.64
CA LEU A 27 34.61 21.28 3.42
C LEU A 27 34.39 21.59 4.91
N LEU A 28 34.99 20.75 5.74
CA LEU A 28 36.05 21.25 6.64
C LEU A 28 36.83 20.05 7.17
N ASP A 29 38.06 20.00 6.64
CA ASP A 29 39.20 19.21 7.06
C ASP A 29 39.70 19.72 8.41
N GLN A 30 39.84 18.87 9.43
CA GLN A 30 40.75 19.05 10.56
C GLN A 30 41.08 17.70 11.20
N PRO A 31 42.33 17.35 11.38
CA PRO A 31 42.73 16.09 11.98
C PRO A 31 42.78 16.19 13.51
N PHE A 32 41.96 15.49 14.22
CA PHE A 32 42.15 15.23 15.64
C PHE A 32 42.85 13.89 15.85
N ARG A 33 44.16 13.99 16.10
CA ARG A 33 44.97 12.92 16.65
C ARG A 33 44.60 12.73 18.13
N THR A 34 43.93 11.65 18.46
CA THR A 34 43.86 11.21 19.85
C THR A 34 44.39 9.78 19.93
N THR A 35 45.54 9.67 20.54
CA THR A 35 46.16 8.43 20.98
C THR A 35 45.30 7.83 22.07
N ILE A 36 44.66 6.68 21.79
CA ILE A 36 44.00 5.88 22.81
C ILE A 36 44.81 4.62 23.02
N GLN A 37 45.30 4.45 24.25
CA GLN A 37 45.97 3.27 24.76
C GLN A 37 45.02 2.05 24.75
N PRO A 38 45.53 0.85 24.51
CA PRO A 38 44.72 -0.36 24.63
C PRO A 38 44.53 -0.73 26.10
N THR A 39 43.35 -0.64 26.63
CA THR A 39 42.97 -1.34 27.84
C THR A 39 42.21 -2.59 27.44
N ASP A 40 42.83 -3.73 27.66
CA ASP A 40 42.18 -5.06 27.64
C ASP A 40 41.00 -5.06 28.59
N SER A 41 39.80 -5.15 27.99
CA SER A 41 38.64 -5.68 28.69
C SER A 41 37.88 -6.53 27.70
N LEU A 42 37.98 -7.83 27.90
CA LEU A 42 37.16 -8.87 27.25
C LEU A 42 35.68 -8.65 27.59
N ALA A 43 35.03 -7.72 26.86
CA ALA A 43 33.59 -7.67 26.81
C ALA A 43 33.13 -8.70 25.76
N THR A 44 32.66 -9.81 26.25
CA THR A 44 31.96 -10.83 25.46
C THR A 44 30.91 -10.13 24.58
N ALA A 45 31.23 -9.98 23.29
CA ALA A 45 30.28 -9.50 22.31
C ALA A 45 29.13 -10.49 22.26
N HIS A 46 28.05 -10.15 22.91
CA HIS A 46 26.77 -10.85 22.75
C HIS A 46 26.37 -10.67 21.29
N ALA A 47 26.48 -11.73 20.50
CA ALA A 47 25.99 -11.73 19.14
C ALA A 47 24.54 -11.30 19.17
N PRO A 48 24.10 -10.37 18.28
CA PRO A 48 22.70 -10.03 18.19
C PRO A 48 21.93 -11.32 17.91
N GLY A 49 21.05 -11.68 18.85
CA GLY A 49 20.18 -12.84 18.70
C GLY A 49 19.43 -12.75 17.35
N PRO A 50 19.02 -13.89 16.78
CA PRO A 50 18.26 -13.89 15.54
C PRO A 50 17.10 -12.93 15.70
N LEU A 51 16.97 -12.03 14.72
CA LEU A 51 15.84 -11.09 14.65
C LEU A 51 14.55 -11.89 14.87
N PRO A 52 13.62 -11.39 15.71
CA PRO A 52 12.38 -12.11 15.94
C PRO A 52 11.79 -12.45 14.60
N ASN A 53 11.56 -13.74 14.39
CA ASN A 53 10.99 -14.31 13.19
C ASN A 53 9.74 -13.48 12.85
N ARG A 54 9.86 -12.60 11.86
CA ARG A 54 8.72 -11.83 11.37
C ARG A 54 7.76 -12.86 10.85
N ALA A 55 6.75 -13.17 11.66
CA ALA A 55 5.70 -14.08 11.27
C ALA A 55 5.29 -13.72 9.83
N PRO A 56 5.30 -14.67 8.88
CA PRO A 56 4.75 -14.41 7.57
C PRO A 56 3.33 -13.89 7.82
N LEU A 57 3.02 -12.74 7.25
CA LEU A 57 1.64 -12.26 7.23
C LEU A 57 0.79 -13.44 6.80
N PRO A 58 -0.30 -13.79 7.49
CA PRO A 58 -1.11 -14.95 7.17
C PRO A 58 -1.77 -14.73 5.81
N TYR A 59 -1.03 -14.98 4.75
CA TYR A 59 -1.55 -15.15 3.41
C TYR A 59 -1.83 -16.65 3.24
N ASP A 60 -2.78 -17.11 3.99
CA ASP A 60 -3.32 -18.44 3.91
C ASP A 60 -4.55 -18.40 2.99
N GLY A 61 -4.34 -18.47 1.70
CA GLY A 61 -5.27 -18.78 0.60
C GLY A 61 -6.80 -18.59 0.73
N ALA A 62 -7.31 -18.27 1.87
CA ALA A 62 -8.70 -18.03 2.22
C ALA A 62 -8.98 -16.53 2.21
N MET A 63 -9.78 -16.07 1.23
CA MET A 63 -10.41 -14.75 1.12
C MET A 63 -9.54 -13.60 1.66
N ALA A 64 -8.42 -13.34 1.00
CA ALA A 64 -7.60 -12.18 1.33
C ALA A 64 -8.39 -10.91 1.06
N TYR A 65 -8.44 -10.05 2.06
CA TYR A 65 -8.97 -8.70 1.91
C TYR A 65 -7.81 -7.76 1.63
N PHE A 66 -8.07 -6.72 0.86
CA PHE A 66 -7.06 -5.71 0.53
C PHE A 66 -7.60 -4.30 0.72
N LEU A 67 -6.69 -3.34 0.74
CA LEU A 67 -7.01 -1.92 0.69
C LEU A 67 -6.20 -1.31 -0.44
N PHE A 68 -6.87 -0.60 -1.34
CA PHE A 68 -6.27 0.10 -2.45
C PHE A 68 -6.28 1.59 -2.19
N LYS A 69 -5.11 2.21 -2.30
CA LYS A 69 -4.92 3.64 -2.07
C LYS A 69 -4.97 4.39 -3.40
N THR A 70 -5.75 5.46 -3.43
CA THR A 70 -5.79 6.40 -4.54
C THR A 70 -5.89 7.83 -4.03
N GLU A 71 -5.48 8.77 -4.83
CA GLU A 71 -5.67 10.19 -4.55
C GLU A 71 -7.02 10.64 -5.12
N PRO A 72 -7.91 11.26 -4.29
CA PRO A 72 -9.26 11.62 -4.74
C PRO A 72 -9.28 12.65 -5.88
N GLY A 73 -8.23 13.48 -6.01
CA GLY A 73 -8.06 14.41 -7.14
C GLY A 73 -7.72 13.71 -8.46
N VAL A 74 -7.24 12.45 -8.43
CA VAL A 74 -6.92 11.64 -9.62
C VAL A 74 -8.07 10.71 -9.96
N TYR A 75 -8.54 9.95 -8.96
CA TYR A 75 -9.68 9.03 -9.10
C TYR A 75 -10.39 8.86 -7.75
N SER A 76 -11.57 9.43 -7.65
CA SER A 76 -12.37 9.40 -6.43
C SER A 76 -13.29 8.18 -6.37
N PHE A 77 -13.85 7.91 -5.19
CA PHE A 77 -14.87 6.87 -5.06
C PHE A 77 -16.16 7.22 -5.82
N ASP A 78 -16.46 8.52 -6.01
CA ASP A 78 -17.59 8.96 -6.83
C ASP A 78 -17.35 8.69 -8.32
N ASP A 79 -16.12 8.85 -8.81
CA ASP A 79 -15.74 8.43 -10.15
C ASP A 79 -15.94 6.92 -10.31
N PHE A 80 -15.51 6.14 -9.32
CA PHE A 80 -15.68 4.69 -9.35
C PHE A 80 -17.15 4.25 -9.29
N LEU A 81 -17.99 4.96 -8.52
CA LEU A 81 -19.44 4.73 -8.53
C LEU A 81 -20.08 5.04 -9.88
N ARG A 82 -19.60 6.05 -10.58
CA ARG A 82 -20.06 6.40 -11.93
C ARG A 82 -19.64 5.35 -12.95
N ASP A 83 -18.38 4.93 -12.90
CA ASP A 83 -17.77 4.03 -13.88
C ASP A 83 -18.20 2.56 -13.66
N GLN A 84 -18.67 2.18 -12.47
CA GLN A 84 -19.12 0.85 -12.02
C GLN A 84 -18.02 -0.22 -12.06
N GLU A 85 -17.27 -0.30 -13.12
CA GLU A 85 -16.10 -1.17 -13.30
C GLU A 85 -14.95 -0.39 -13.91
N THR A 86 -13.72 -0.72 -13.52
CA THR A 86 -12.51 -0.14 -14.09
C THR A 86 -11.34 -1.11 -14.04
N VAL A 87 -10.28 -0.78 -14.76
CA VAL A 87 -8.98 -1.46 -14.63
C VAL A 87 -8.17 -0.70 -13.59
N TRP A 88 -7.65 -1.44 -12.60
CA TRP A 88 -6.75 -0.88 -11.61
C TRP A 88 -5.32 -1.00 -12.11
N ASP A 89 -4.78 0.08 -12.61
CA ASP A 89 -3.46 0.18 -13.24
C ASP A 89 -2.55 1.19 -12.52
N GLY A 90 -1.38 1.47 -13.08
CA GLY A 90 -0.45 2.47 -12.56
C GLY A 90 0.29 2.07 -11.26
N VAL A 91 0.16 0.82 -10.82
CA VAL A 91 0.85 0.32 -9.62
C VAL A 91 2.27 -0.10 -10.00
N THR A 92 3.28 0.62 -9.51
CA THR A 92 4.70 0.38 -9.82
C THR A 92 5.48 -0.26 -8.67
N ASN A 93 4.98 -0.17 -7.44
CA ASN A 93 5.66 -0.75 -6.28
C ASN A 93 5.70 -2.29 -6.39
N PRO A 94 6.90 -2.94 -6.36
CA PRO A 94 7.01 -4.39 -6.57
C PRO A 94 6.21 -5.24 -5.60
N THR A 95 6.09 -4.81 -4.35
CA THR A 95 5.30 -5.52 -3.32
C THR A 95 3.81 -5.42 -3.63
N ALA A 96 3.33 -4.25 -4.03
CA ALA A 96 1.94 -4.05 -4.42
C ALA A 96 1.60 -4.84 -5.70
N VAL A 97 2.50 -4.84 -6.69
CA VAL A 97 2.37 -5.64 -7.92
C VAL A 97 2.31 -7.14 -7.60
N LYS A 98 3.13 -7.62 -6.66
CA LYS A 98 3.05 -9.00 -6.17
C LYS A 98 1.66 -9.32 -5.64
N TYR A 99 1.09 -8.47 -4.78
CA TYR A 99 -0.25 -8.66 -4.23
C TYR A 99 -1.32 -8.67 -5.33
N LEU A 100 -1.24 -7.76 -6.31
CA LEU A 100 -2.18 -7.73 -7.43
C LEU A 100 -2.19 -9.05 -8.23
N ARG A 101 -1.03 -9.65 -8.49
CA ARG A 101 -0.93 -10.94 -9.20
C ARG A 101 -1.52 -12.11 -8.43
N GLU A 102 -1.47 -12.05 -7.10
CA GLU A 102 -1.94 -13.12 -6.21
C GLU A 102 -3.45 -13.05 -5.96
N MET A 103 -4.11 -11.94 -6.32
CA MET A 103 -5.56 -11.80 -6.17
C MET A 103 -6.33 -12.73 -7.10
N LYS A 104 -7.53 -13.06 -6.68
CA LYS A 104 -8.46 -13.90 -7.44
C LYS A 104 -9.78 -13.14 -7.66
N ALA A 105 -10.52 -13.54 -8.66
CA ALA A 105 -11.89 -13.07 -8.83
C ALA A 105 -12.69 -13.30 -7.54
N GLY A 106 -13.46 -12.31 -7.13
CA GLY A 106 -14.21 -12.31 -5.86
C GLY A 106 -13.44 -11.74 -4.67
N THR A 107 -12.12 -11.49 -4.76
CA THR A 107 -11.35 -10.80 -3.72
C THR A 107 -12.00 -9.46 -3.40
N LYS A 108 -12.30 -9.22 -2.11
CA LYS A 108 -12.88 -7.97 -1.63
C LYS A 108 -11.79 -6.99 -1.23
N TRP A 109 -12.03 -5.70 -1.46
CA TRP A 109 -11.06 -4.67 -1.12
C TRP A 109 -11.73 -3.36 -0.70
N ILE A 110 -10.99 -2.56 0.07
CA ILE A 110 -11.37 -1.24 0.56
C ILE A 110 -10.81 -0.18 -0.37
N PHE A 111 -11.64 0.77 -0.78
CA PHE A 111 -11.23 1.98 -1.47
C PHE A 111 -10.81 3.03 -0.45
N TYR A 112 -9.56 3.47 -0.51
CA TYR A 112 -8.97 4.38 0.44
C TYR A 112 -8.45 5.64 -0.26
N HIS A 113 -8.97 6.79 0.15
CA HIS A 113 -8.48 8.09 -0.29
C HIS A 113 -7.21 8.47 0.46
N THR A 114 -6.19 8.93 -0.27
CA THR A 114 -4.96 9.53 0.26
C THR A 114 -5.08 11.06 0.32
N GLY A 115 -3.96 11.78 0.29
CA GLY A 115 -3.95 13.23 0.33
C GLY A 115 -4.43 13.79 1.67
N GLU A 116 -5.37 14.71 1.65
CA GLU A 116 -5.91 15.35 2.85
C GLU A 116 -6.96 14.49 3.55
N GLU A 117 -7.77 13.77 2.80
CA GLU A 117 -8.89 12.99 3.33
C GLU A 117 -8.45 11.81 4.18
N ARG A 118 -7.48 11.02 3.72
CA ARG A 118 -6.88 9.87 4.40
C ARG A 118 -7.90 8.96 5.08
N SER A 119 -8.86 8.47 4.32
CA SER A 119 -9.97 7.68 4.85
C SER A 119 -10.35 6.49 3.98
N ALA A 120 -10.87 5.44 4.61
CA ALA A 120 -11.53 4.32 3.95
C ALA A 120 -12.97 4.74 3.62
N VAL A 121 -13.30 4.85 2.32
CA VAL A 121 -14.55 5.48 1.86
C VAL A 121 -15.53 4.51 1.20
N GLY A 122 -15.04 3.37 0.73
CA GLY A 122 -15.90 2.43 0.01
C GLY A 122 -15.29 1.05 -0.12
N THR A 123 -16.02 0.17 -0.75
CA THR A 123 -15.62 -1.22 -1.00
C THR A 123 -15.63 -1.51 -2.49
N GLY A 124 -14.93 -2.56 -2.89
CA GLY A 124 -14.95 -3.11 -4.24
C GLY A 124 -14.68 -4.60 -4.24
N THR A 125 -14.78 -5.19 -5.42
CA THR A 125 -14.51 -6.61 -5.65
C THR A 125 -13.68 -6.76 -6.91
N VAL A 126 -12.70 -7.65 -6.88
CA VAL A 126 -11.90 -8.01 -8.05
C VAL A 126 -12.77 -8.88 -8.99
N VAL A 127 -12.87 -8.48 -10.23
CA VAL A 127 -13.61 -9.20 -11.28
C VAL A 127 -12.69 -10.22 -11.95
N SER A 128 -11.52 -9.80 -12.36
CA SER A 128 -10.53 -10.66 -13.00
C SER A 128 -9.11 -10.12 -12.79
N VAL A 129 -8.14 -11.01 -12.87
CA VAL A 129 -6.72 -10.68 -12.87
C VAL A 129 -6.09 -11.34 -14.09
N ASP A 130 -5.44 -10.56 -14.92
CA ASP A 130 -4.59 -11.05 -16.01
C ASP A 130 -3.12 -10.83 -15.61
N PRO A 131 -2.40 -11.91 -15.26
CA PRO A 131 -1.00 -11.86 -14.84
C PRO A 131 -0.02 -12.04 -15.99
N THR A 132 -0.45 -11.93 -17.26
CA THR A 132 0.37 -12.20 -18.45
C THR A 132 1.64 -11.37 -18.45
N ASP A 133 1.56 -10.09 -18.08
CA ASP A 133 2.74 -9.29 -17.77
C ASP A 133 2.98 -9.31 -16.24
N PRO A 134 4.04 -9.97 -15.78
CA PRO A 134 4.30 -10.06 -14.34
C PRO A 134 4.69 -8.73 -13.70
N LYS A 135 5.05 -7.72 -14.48
CA LYS A 135 5.39 -6.37 -14.00
C LYS A 135 4.17 -5.45 -13.95
N VAL A 136 3.20 -5.69 -14.82
CA VAL A 136 1.99 -4.86 -14.97
C VAL A 136 0.76 -5.76 -15.07
N PRO A 137 0.35 -6.43 -13.99
CA PRO A 137 -0.86 -7.25 -14.02
C PRO A 137 -2.09 -6.36 -14.27
N VAL A 138 -2.98 -6.82 -15.13
CA VAL A 138 -4.24 -6.13 -15.38
C VAL A 138 -5.29 -6.64 -14.41
N VAL A 139 -5.69 -5.80 -13.47
CA VAL A 139 -6.71 -6.14 -12.46
C VAL A 139 -7.99 -5.39 -12.76
N LYS A 140 -9.03 -6.11 -13.17
CA LYS A 140 -10.36 -5.54 -13.38
C LYS A 140 -11.14 -5.58 -12.07
N VAL A 141 -11.69 -4.44 -11.68
CA VAL A 141 -12.38 -4.25 -10.40
C VAL A 141 -13.78 -3.68 -10.62
N LYS A 142 -14.68 -4.07 -9.72
CA LYS A 142 -16.07 -3.60 -9.69
C LYS A 142 -16.34 -2.87 -8.38
N VAL A 143 -17.11 -1.79 -8.47
CA VAL A 143 -17.53 -1.00 -7.32
C VAL A 143 -18.46 -1.82 -6.41
N GLY A 144 -18.28 -1.64 -5.10
CA GLY A 144 -19.14 -2.17 -4.07
C GLY A 144 -19.99 -1.08 -3.43
N LYS A 145 -19.97 -1.01 -2.11
CA LYS A 145 -20.78 -0.08 -1.33
C LYS A 145 -19.93 1.04 -0.74
N ARG A 146 -20.51 2.23 -0.64
CA ARG A 146 -19.91 3.30 0.16
C ARG A 146 -19.94 2.91 1.64
N ILE A 147 -18.84 3.16 2.36
CA ILE A 147 -18.77 2.99 3.80
C ILE A 147 -19.59 4.11 4.45
N LYS A 148 -20.56 3.74 5.29
CA LYS A 148 -21.46 4.71 5.93
C LYS A 148 -20.71 5.65 6.88
N THR A 149 -19.74 5.11 7.60
CA THR A 149 -18.90 5.87 8.52
C THR A 149 -17.44 5.71 8.11
N PRO A 150 -16.91 6.60 7.22
CA PRO A 150 -15.54 6.50 6.76
C PRO A 150 -14.55 6.49 7.93
N LYS A 151 -13.60 5.56 7.91
CA LYS A 151 -12.56 5.43 8.93
C LYS A 151 -11.33 6.22 8.51
N THR A 152 -11.02 7.28 9.24
CA THR A 152 -9.84 8.10 8.96
C THR A 152 -8.54 7.39 9.37
N LEU A 153 -7.41 7.82 8.79
CA LEU A 153 -6.10 7.30 9.18
C LEU A 153 -5.81 7.49 10.68
N ALA A 154 -6.31 8.58 11.27
CA ALA A 154 -6.16 8.83 12.70
C ALA A 154 -6.90 7.76 13.53
N ALA A 155 -8.15 7.44 13.18
CA ALA A 155 -8.91 6.39 13.81
C ALA A 155 -8.26 5.00 13.62
N ILE A 156 -7.78 4.71 12.40
CA ILE A 156 -7.07 3.46 12.09
C ILE A 156 -5.81 3.31 12.94
N LYS A 157 -5.03 4.38 13.12
CA LYS A 157 -3.81 4.36 13.94
C LYS A 157 -4.08 4.22 15.44
N ALA A 158 -5.23 4.70 15.92
CA ALA A 158 -5.64 4.56 17.30
C ALA A 158 -6.16 3.15 17.63
N GLU A 159 -6.52 2.37 16.63
CA GLU A 159 -7.05 1.02 16.79
C GLU A 159 -5.92 -0.02 16.93
N PRO A 160 -5.79 -0.73 18.06
CA PRO A 160 -4.73 -1.72 18.28
C PRO A 160 -4.63 -2.80 17.21
N LEU A 161 -5.76 -3.13 16.57
CA LEU A 161 -5.84 -4.09 15.47
C LEU A 161 -4.93 -3.73 14.28
N PHE A 162 -4.59 -2.45 14.11
CA PHE A 162 -3.74 -1.97 13.01
C PHE A 162 -2.31 -1.61 13.43
N ALA A 163 -1.92 -1.80 14.69
CA ALA A 163 -0.61 -1.37 15.20
C ALA A 163 0.57 -1.86 14.35
N ASN A 164 0.50 -3.10 13.86
CA ASN A 164 1.53 -3.71 13.00
C ASN A 164 1.09 -3.83 11.53
N SER A 165 -0.03 -3.25 11.15
CA SER A 165 -0.54 -3.33 9.78
C SER A 165 0.37 -2.56 8.82
N PRO A 166 0.65 -3.11 7.63
CA PRO A 166 1.35 -2.39 6.57
C PRO A 166 0.67 -1.07 6.19
N LEU A 167 -0.63 -0.94 6.44
CA LEU A 167 -1.39 0.31 6.25
C LEU A 167 -0.82 1.47 7.08
N VAL A 168 -0.41 1.18 8.30
CA VAL A 168 0.14 2.17 9.25
C VAL A 168 1.65 2.29 9.12
N VAL A 169 2.34 1.14 8.97
CA VAL A 169 3.82 1.07 9.01
C VAL A 169 4.45 1.46 7.68
N ILE A 170 3.80 1.12 6.55
CA ILE A 170 4.33 1.33 5.20
C ILE A 170 3.46 2.33 4.44
N GLY A 171 3.68 3.62 4.66
CA GLY A 171 2.85 4.69 4.09
C GLY A 171 2.75 4.68 2.56
N ARG A 172 3.84 4.29 1.87
CA ARG A 172 3.94 4.30 0.40
C ARG A 172 3.41 3.04 -0.30
N LEU A 173 2.96 2.04 0.42
CA LEU A 173 2.38 0.85 -0.17
C LEU A 173 0.95 1.16 -0.64
N SER A 174 0.72 1.07 -1.95
CA SER A 174 -0.59 1.41 -2.57
C SER A 174 -1.61 0.29 -2.49
N VAL A 175 -1.17 -0.96 -2.40
CA VAL A 175 -2.02 -2.15 -2.21
C VAL A 175 -1.61 -2.82 -0.91
N VAL A 176 -2.51 -2.87 0.06
CA VAL A 176 -2.22 -3.33 1.42
C VAL A 176 -3.10 -4.54 1.74
N PRO A 177 -2.51 -5.67 2.19
CA PRO A 177 -3.30 -6.80 2.67
C PRO A 177 -3.97 -6.46 4.00
N LEU A 178 -5.16 -6.97 4.20
CA LEU A 178 -5.95 -6.83 5.44
C LEU A 178 -6.34 -8.20 5.97
N SER A 179 -6.45 -8.32 7.30
CA SER A 179 -7.12 -9.45 7.92
C SER A 179 -8.64 -9.29 7.84
N GLU A 180 -9.38 -10.36 8.12
CA GLU A 180 -10.84 -10.33 8.16
C GLU A 180 -11.36 -9.38 9.24
N GLU A 181 -10.71 -9.34 10.39
CA GLU A 181 -11.06 -8.45 11.49
C GLU A 181 -10.83 -6.98 11.08
N GLN A 182 -9.70 -6.70 10.41
CA GLN A 182 -9.39 -5.36 9.90
C GLN A 182 -10.43 -4.92 8.84
N TRP A 183 -10.79 -5.82 7.94
CA TRP A 183 -11.86 -5.58 6.98
C TRP A 183 -13.18 -5.26 7.68
N SER A 184 -13.61 -6.11 8.61
CA SER A 184 -14.86 -5.96 9.34
C SER A 184 -14.93 -4.65 10.08
N TRP A 185 -13.84 -4.24 10.73
CA TRP A 185 -13.75 -2.96 11.43
C TRP A 185 -13.85 -1.76 10.48
N LEU A 186 -13.24 -1.86 9.30
CA LEU A 186 -13.26 -0.77 8.31
C LEU A 186 -14.63 -0.56 7.67
N VAL A 187 -15.43 -1.61 7.50
CA VAL A 187 -16.76 -1.52 6.86
C VAL A 187 -17.91 -1.30 7.84
N GLY A 188 -17.73 -1.62 9.13
CA GLY A 188 -18.71 -1.41 10.22
C GLY A 188 -18.64 -0.01 10.75
#